data_77c592895d08a9207e4f4dd2920c3aac
#
_entry.id   77c592895d08a9207e4f4dd2920c3aac
#
_cell.length_a   1.000
_cell.length_b   1.000
_cell.length_c   1.000
_cell.angle_alpha   90.00
_cell.angle_beta   90.00
_cell.angle_gamma   90.00
#
_symmetry.space_group_name_H-M   'P 1'
#
loop_
_entity.id
_entity.type
_entity.pdbx_description
1 polymer ?
#
loop_
_entity_poly.entity_id
_entity_poly.type
_entity_poly.pdbx_seq_one_letter_code
_entity_poly.pdbx_strand_id
1 'polypeptide(L)'
;MNDIVYMLKDPLPDNGVELGYSLRSLKHMPHGKVFMVTPRLPDWINPYKVEHIHHLPTHQMQKWADLGEKWKWLGTNDVMTDEAIYMDDDYFIVRPVKKAGPRPTFHPLWVLIEYYTEKYGDVEIVRAMQNTERLIKEKGIEIPLCPVQHYPWPVVRSNIPVHWEDDKGPYDWKILEFNHNNPNPPEYPHENKVTDHEQLKRVIARGTPYLSSADDGSFVDSGLLSLLEQMFPEKSEYERD
;
A
#
# COMPACT_ATOMS: atom_id res chain seq x y z
N MET A 1 -5.17 15.33 12.35
CA MET A 1 -5.52 14.02 11.79
C MET A 1 -4.65 13.82 10.58
N ASN A 2 -4.18 12.59 10.34
CA ASN A 2 -3.32 12.29 9.21
C ASN A 2 -4.16 12.20 7.94
N ASP A 3 -3.66 12.76 6.84
CA ASP A 3 -4.30 12.60 5.54
C ASP A 3 -4.08 11.18 5.01
N ILE A 4 -5.00 10.71 4.17
CA ILE A 4 -4.91 9.42 3.47
C ILE A 4 -4.45 9.66 2.05
N VAL A 5 -3.56 8.83 1.53
CA VAL A 5 -3.15 8.86 0.13
C VAL A 5 -3.28 7.48 -0.52
N TYR A 6 -4.01 7.43 -1.63
CA TYR A 6 -4.07 6.30 -2.55
C TYR A 6 -3.25 6.62 -3.79
N MET A 7 -2.35 5.72 -4.18
CA MET A 7 -1.58 5.79 -5.43
C MET A 7 -2.13 4.75 -6.41
N LEU A 8 -3.10 5.17 -7.21
CA LEU A 8 -3.89 4.26 -8.02
C LEU A 8 -3.34 4.15 -9.44
N LYS A 9 -3.49 2.97 -10.03
CA LYS A 9 -3.32 2.74 -11.47
C LYS A 9 -4.62 3.07 -12.23
N ASP A 10 -4.52 3.27 -13.53
CA ASP A 10 -5.67 3.40 -14.42
C ASP A 10 -5.46 2.47 -15.64
N PRO A 11 -6.39 1.55 -15.94
CA PRO A 11 -7.63 1.29 -15.21
C PRO A 11 -7.41 0.54 -13.88
N LEU A 12 -8.33 0.72 -12.95
CA LEU A 12 -8.37 -0.08 -11.72
C LEU A 12 -8.78 -1.54 -12.03
N PRO A 13 -8.25 -2.51 -11.26
CA PRO A 13 -8.75 -3.88 -11.31
C PRO A 13 -10.24 -3.93 -10.93
N ASP A 14 -10.97 -4.89 -11.46
CA ASP A 14 -12.37 -5.19 -11.12
C ASP A 14 -13.28 -3.96 -11.01
N ASN A 15 -13.06 -2.96 -11.89
CA ASN A 15 -13.75 -1.68 -11.89
C ASN A 15 -13.64 -0.90 -10.55
N GLY A 16 -12.64 -1.22 -9.74
CA GLY A 16 -12.38 -0.56 -8.47
C GLY A 16 -13.27 -1.01 -7.31
N VAL A 17 -13.79 -2.24 -7.35
CA VAL A 17 -14.62 -2.80 -6.26
C VAL A 17 -13.83 -2.83 -4.96
N GLU A 18 -12.57 -3.26 -4.99
CA GLU A 18 -11.69 -3.27 -3.82
C GLU A 18 -11.50 -1.86 -3.26
N LEU A 19 -11.19 -0.87 -4.11
CA LEU A 19 -11.10 0.53 -3.71
C LEU A 19 -12.38 1.02 -3.02
N GLY A 20 -13.56 0.63 -3.52
CA GLY A 20 -14.84 0.97 -2.91
C GLY A 20 -14.91 0.51 -1.46
N TYR A 21 -14.58 -0.75 -1.18
CA TYR A 21 -14.56 -1.29 0.18
C TYR A 21 -13.41 -0.72 1.03
N SER A 22 -12.26 -0.44 0.43
CA SER A 22 -11.18 0.26 1.11
C SER A 22 -11.64 1.62 1.63
N LEU A 23 -12.29 2.42 0.78
CA LEU A 23 -12.87 3.72 1.16
C LEU A 23 -13.97 3.62 2.23
N ARG A 24 -14.86 2.64 2.13
CA ARG A 24 -15.89 2.38 3.15
C ARG A 24 -15.30 2.00 4.50
N SER A 25 -14.14 1.32 4.48
CA SER A 25 -13.43 0.89 5.69
C SER A 25 -12.78 2.06 6.46
N LEU A 26 -12.54 3.20 5.81
CA LEU A 26 -11.94 4.39 6.43
C LEU A 26 -12.76 4.91 7.61
N LYS A 27 -14.07 4.64 7.69
CA LYS A 27 -14.91 4.97 8.86
C LYS A 27 -14.38 4.40 10.17
N HIS A 28 -13.53 3.39 10.13
CA HIS A 28 -12.92 2.75 11.30
C HIS A 28 -11.63 3.43 11.77
N MET A 29 -11.15 4.46 11.07
CA MET A 29 -9.93 5.18 11.43
C MET A 29 -10.13 6.69 11.29
N PRO A 30 -9.89 7.48 12.37
CA PRO A 30 -9.89 8.94 12.26
C PRO A 30 -8.82 9.40 11.26
N HIS A 31 -9.22 10.18 10.25
CA HIS A 31 -8.32 10.69 9.22
C HIS A 31 -8.70 12.10 8.78
N GLY A 32 -7.78 12.76 8.08
CA GLY A 32 -7.98 14.04 7.42
C GLY A 32 -8.57 13.88 6.02
N LYS A 33 -8.03 14.60 5.04
CA LYS A 33 -8.45 14.52 3.64
C LYS A 33 -8.01 13.20 3.01
N VAL A 34 -8.74 12.78 1.98
CA VAL A 34 -8.37 11.63 1.13
C VAL A 34 -7.85 12.14 -0.19
N PHE A 35 -6.61 11.81 -0.50
CA PHE A 35 -5.92 12.13 -1.75
C PHE A 35 -5.88 10.90 -2.65
N MET A 36 -6.16 11.11 -3.94
CA MET A 36 -6.06 10.09 -4.97
C MET A 36 -5.08 10.53 -6.06
N VAL A 37 -3.93 9.89 -6.11
CA VAL A 37 -2.88 10.13 -7.11
C VAL A 37 -3.09 9.16 -8.26
N THR A 38 -3.71 9.63 -9.34
CA THR A 38 -4.13 8.79 -10.47
C THR A 38 -4.27 9.62 -11.74
N PRO A 39 -4.11 9.03 -12.95
CA PRO A 39 -4.40 9.73 -14.21
C PRO A 39 -5.85 10.20 -14.31
N ARG A 40 -6.80 9.40 -13.80
CA ARG A 40 -8.23 9.69 -13.87
C ARG A 40 -8.94 9.16 -12.63
N LEU A 41 -9.84 9.95 -12.06
CA LEU A 41 -10.76 9.46 -11.05
C LEU A 41 -11.78 8.50 -11.67
N PRO A 42 -12.06 7.36 -11.03
CA PRO A 42 -13.20 6.53 -11.40
C PRO A 42 -14.51 7.32 -11.38
N ASP A 43 -15.40 7.07 -12.35
CA ASP A 43 -16.64 7.83 -12.50
C ASP A 43 -17.60 7.74 -11.28
N TRP A 44 -17.47 6.66 -10.50
CA TRP A 44 -18.26 6.43 -9.29
C TRP A 44 -17.69 7.13 -8.04
N ILE A 45 -16.50 7.71 -8.09
CA ILE A 45 -15.94 8.53 -7.00
C ILE A 45 -16.60 9.89 -6.96
N ASN A 46 -16.93 10.35 -5.75
CA ASN A 46 -17.41 11.69 -5.50
C ASN A 46 -16.24 12.69 -5.52
N PRO A 47 -16.08 13.52 -6.57
CA PRO A 47 -14.93 14.41 -6.72
C PRO A 47 -14.92 15.56 -5.71
N TYR A 48 -16.01 15.78 -4.98
CA TYR A 48 -16.09 16.84 -3.95
C TYR A 48 -15.63 16.34 -2.57
N LYS A 49 -15.35 15.04 -2.45
CA LYS A 49 -14.96 14.39 -1.19
C LYS A 49 -13.52 13.89 -1.19
N VAL A 50 -12.85 13.94 -2.33
CA VAL A 50 -11.46 13.54 -2.49
C VAL A 50 -10.65 14.68 -3.14
N GLU A 51 -9.39 14.76 -2.79
CA GLU A 51 -8.42 15.61 -3.46
C GLU A 51 -7.78 14.81 -4.61
N HIS A 52 -8.14 15.12 -5.84
CA HIS A 52 -7.57 14.45 -7.02
C HIS A 52 -6.24 15.09 -7.41
N ILE A 53 -5.20 14.29 -7.40
CA ILE A 53 -3.88 14.64 -7.92
C ILE A 53 -3.71 13.96 -9.28
N HIS A 54 -3.83 14.76 -10.33
CA HIS A 54 -3.65 14.26 -11.69
C HIS A 54 -2.18 13.89 -11.91
N HIS A 55 -1.90 12.60 -12.08
CA HIS A 55 -0.57 12.06 -12.32
C HIS A 55 -0.58 11.14 -13.52
N LEU A 56 0.03 11.57 -14.63
CA LEU A 56 0.19 10.74 -15.81
C LEU A 56 1.34 9.75 -15.60
N PRO A 57 1.14 8.46 -15.88
CA PRO A 57 2.22 7.48 -15.77
C PRO A 57 3.32 7.82 -16.78
N THR A 58 4.54 7.98 -16.29
CA THR A 58 5.73 8.20 -17.12
C THR A 58 6.27 6.88 -17.70
N HIS A 59 5.90 5.76 -17.07
CA HIS A 59 6.36 4.42 -17.41
C HIS A 59 5.16 3.46 -17.52
N GLN A 60 4.38 3.57 -18.60
CA GLN A 60 3.10 2.87 -18.80
C GLN A 60 3.13 1.34 -18.62
N MET A 61 4.30 0.70 -18.77
CA MET A 61 4.48 -0.75 -18.68
C MET A 61 5.28 -1.19 -17.45
N GLN A 62 5.64 -0.25 -16.56
CA GLN A 62 6.50 -0.51 -15.41
C GLN A 62 5.84 -0.03 -14.12
N LYS A 63 5.10 -0.92 -13.47
CA LYS A 63 4.34 -0.63 -12.24
C LYS A 63 5.21 0.02 -11.15
N TRP A 64 6.42 -0.51 -10.93
CA TRP A 64 7.31 -0.06 -9.86
C TRP A 64 7.97 1.28 -10.16
N ALA A 65 8.27 1.55 -11.43
CA ALA A 65 8.78 2.86 -11.83
C ALA A 65 7.70 3.95 -11.69
N ASP A 66 6.47 3.69 -12.14
CA ASP A 66 5.33 4.62 -11.98
C ASP A 66 5.02 4.88 -10.50
N LEU A 67 5.02 3.83 -9.68
CA LEU A 67 4.83 3.98 -8.24
C LEU A 67 5.96 4.82 -7.61
N GLY A 68 7.20 4.64 -8.05
CA GLY A 68 8.34 5.44 -7.63
C GLY A 68 8.15 6.94 -7.86
N GLU A 69 7.66 7.33 -9.04
CA GLU A 69 7.35 8.74 -9.35
C GLU A 69 6.26 9.31 -8.44
N LYS A 70 5.23 8.53 -8.12
CA LYS A 70 4.19 8.93 -7.16
C LYS A 70 4.75 9.10 -5.75
N TRP A 71 5.67 8.24 -5.31
CA TRP A 71 6.35 8.37 -4.03
C TRP A 71 7.24 9.62 -3.96
N LYS A 72 7.98 9.94 -5.04
CA LYS A 72 8.72 11.20 -5.14
C LYS A 72 7.80 12.39 -5.06
N TRP A 73 6.69 12.36 -5.79
CA TRP A 73 5.67 13.40 -5.70
C TRP A 73 5.20 13.56 -4.26
N LEU A 74 4.88 12.48 -3.56
CA LEU A 74 4.45 12.51 -2.15
C LEU A 74 5.51 13.17 -1.26
N GLY A 75 6.79 12.85 -1.42
CA GLY A 75 7.88 13.38 -0.62
C GLY A 75 8.20 14.86 -0.88
N THR A 76 7.94 15.35 -2.08
CA THR A 76 8.26 16.73 -2.49
C THR A 76 7.08 17.71 -2.42
N ASN A 77 5.88 17.20 -2.23
CA ASN A 77 4.66 18.00 -2.26
C ASN A 77 4.19 18.40 -0.86
N ASP A 78 3.64 19.60 -0.70
CA ASP A 78 3.19 20.17 0.57
C ASP A 78 1.66 20.36 0.68
N VAL A 79 0.89 19.84 -0.26
CA VAL A 79 -0.58 19.94 -0.25
C VAL A 79 -1.24 19.08 0.83
N MET A 80 -0.51 18.08 1.37
CA MET A 80 -0.96 17.16 2.41
C MET A 80 -0.26 17.47 3.73
N THR A 81 -0.81 16.93 4.82
CA THR A 81 -0.10 16.89 6.12
C THR A 81 1.22 16.13 6.01
N ASP A 82 2.21 16.51 6.81
CA ASP A 82 3.51 15.82 6.81
C ASP A 82 3.37 14.38 7.28
N GLU A 83 2.58 14.13 8.33
CA GLU A 83 2.16 12.78 8.70
C GLU A 83 0.97 12.36 7.85
N ALA A 84 1.16 11.39 6.98
CA ALA A 84 0.14 10.81 6.09
C ALA A 84 0.04 9.29 6.28
N ILE A 85 -1.02 8.71 5.74
CA ILE A 85 -1.21 7.27 5.70
C ILE A 85 -1.39 6.87 4.24
N TYR A 86 -0.44 6.09 3.73
CA TYR A 86 -0.56 5.46 2.42
C TYR A 86 -1.46 4.24 2.51
N MET A 87 -2.37 4.11 1.54
CA MET A 87 -3.27 2.99 1.37
C MET A 87 -3.15 2.45 -0.05
N ASP A 88 -3.09 1.13 -0.22
CA ASP A 88 -3.40 0.50 -1.49
C ASP A 88 -4.92 0.29 -1.61
N ASP A 89 -5.41 0.08 -2.82
CA ASP A 89 -6.83 -0.14 -3.09
C ASP A 89 -7.39 -1.43 -2.47
N ASP A 90 -6.52 -2.38 -2.16
CA ASP A 90 -6.81 -3.68 -1.55
C ASP A 90 -6.62 -3.73 -0.01
N TYR A 91 -6.49 -2.57 0.67
CA TYR A 91 -6.38 -2.52 2.14
C TYR A 91 -7.70 -2.17 2.80
N PHE A 92 -8.12 -3.00 3.78
CA PHE A 92 -9.39 -2.84 4.48
C PHE A 92 -9.18 -2.73 5.99
N ILE A 93 -9.78 -1.71 6.61
CA ILE A 93 -9.76 -1.50 8.05
C ILE A 93 -11.06 -2.11 8.62
N VAL A 94 -10.99 -3.32 9.15
CA VAL A 94 -12.17 -4.10 9.54
C VAL A 94 -12.57 -3.95 11.00
N ARG A 95 -11.78 -3.21 11.79
CA ARG A 95 -12.10 -2.89 13.19
C ARG A 95 -11.66 -1.46 13.50
N PRO A 96 -12.35 -0.78 14.43
CA PRO A 96 -11.97 0.57 14.84
C PRO A 96 -10.55 0.64 15.37
N VAL A 97 -9.78 1.59 14.85
CA VAL A 97 -8.42 1.92 15.31
C VAL A 97 -8.31 3.41 15.58
N LYS A 98 -7.50 3.79 16.57
CA LYS A 98 -7.30 5.21 16.91
C LYS A 98 -6.34 5.91 15.95
N LYS A 99 -5.42 5.15 15.37
CA LYS A 99 -4.44 5.59 14.36
C LYS A 99 -3.88 4.36 13.65
N ALA A 100 -3.27 4.55 12.47
CA ALA A 100 -2.48 3.49 11.86
C ALA A 100 -1.38 3.04 12.85
N GLY A 101 -1.22 1.73 12.98
CA GLY A 101 -0.23 1.14 13.89
C GLY A 101 1.20 1.33 13.40
N PRO A 102 2.20 0.98 14.23
CA PRO A 102 3.58 0.94 13.78
C PRO A 102 3.72 -0.07 12.66
N ARG A 103 4.67 0.19 11.77
CA ARG A 103 4.97 -0.71 10.62
C ARG A 103 5.75 -1.93 11.11
N PRO A 104 5.17 -3.13 11.04
CA PRO A 104 5.87 -4.34 11.44
C PRO A 104 6.83 -4.82 10.35
N THR A 105 7.86 -5.56 10.74
CA THR A 105 8.73 -6.32 9.82
C THR A 105 8.21 -7.72 9.59
N PHE A 106 8.43 -8.22 8.38
CA PHE A 106 8.08 -9.58 8.02
C PHE A 106 9.32 -10.48 7.94
N HIS A 107 10.31 -10.10 7.13
CA HIS A 107 11.56 -10.85 6.91
C HIS A 107 12.72 -9.92 6.55
N PRO A 108 13.98 -10.39 6.63
CA PRO A 108 15.06 -9.79 5.88
C PRO A 108 14.73 -9.77 4.38
N LEU A 109 15.05 -8.67 3.70
CA LEU A 109 14.66 -8.46 2.30
C LEU A 109 15.18 -9.56 1.36
N TRP A 110 16.39 -10.05 1.60
CA TRP A 110 16.99 -11.11 0.79
C TRP A 110 16.16 -12.41 0.77
N VAL A 111 15.47 -12.74 1.88
CA VAL A 111 14.59 -13.94 1.95
C VAL A 111 13.44 -13.80 0.96
N LEU A 112 12.87 -12.60 0.87
CA LEU A 112 11.77 -12.33 -0.04
C LEU A 112 12.24 -12.32 -1.50
N ILE A 113 13.43 -11.76 -1.76
CA ILE A 113 14.06 -11.79 -3.09
C ILE A 113 14.26 -13.25 -3.56
N GLU A 114 14.82 -14.11 -2.73
CA GLU A 114 14.98 -15.53 -3.05
C GLU A 114 13.65 -16.18 -3.36
N TYR A 115 12.65 -16.03 -2.48
CA TYR A 115 11.32 -16.60 -2.66
C TYR A 115 10.66 -16.17 -3.99
N TYR A 116 10.69 -14.85 -4.30
CA TYR A 116 10.09 -14.36 -5.54
C TYR A 116 10.90 -14.75 -6.78
N THR A 117 12.22 -14.83 -6.67
CA THR A 117 13.08 -15.28 -7.77
C THR A 117 12.79 -16.73 -8.12
N GLU A 118 12.67 -17.59 -7.12
CA GLU A 118 12.32 -19.02 -7.33
C GLU A 118 10.91 -19.16 -7.92
N LYS A 119 9.95 -18.37 -7.46
CA LYS A 119 8.55 -18.50 -7.86
C LYS A 119 8.25 -17.88 -9.22
N TYR A 120 8.83 -16.73 -9.55
CA TYR A 120 8.45 -15.92 -10.70
C TYR A 120 9.60 -15.64 -11.69
N GLY A 121 10.83 -15.96 -11.32
CA GLY A 121 12.02 -15.65 -12.13
C GLY A 121 12.40 -14.17 -12.08
N ASP A 122 13.09 -13.68 -13.13
CA ASP A 122 13.54 -12.30 -13.26
C ASP A 122 12.40 -11.38 -13.76
N VAL A 123 11.48 -11.05 -12.86
CA VAL A 123 10.37 -10.11 -13.11
C VAL A 123 10.65 -8.73 -12.52
N GLU A 124 9.85 -7.72 -12.88
CA GLU A 124 10.07 -6.33 -12.47
C GLU A 124 10.14 -6.16 -10.94
N ILE A 125 9.27 -6.83 -10.17
CA ILE A 125 9.27 -6.76 -8.71
C ILE A 125 10.57 -7.30 -8.11
N VAL A 126 11.12 -8.37 -8.66
CA VAL A 126 12.40 -8.96 -8.19
C VAL A 126 13.53 -7.98 -8.44
N ARG A 127 13.59 -7.39 -9.63
CA ARG A 127 14.60 -6.35 -9.96
C ARG A 127 14.46 -5.11 -9.07
N ALA A 128 13.22 -4.68 -8.80
CA ALA A 128 12.96 -3.56 -7.88
C ALA A 128 13.48 -3.86 -6.47
N MET A 129 13.21 -5.04 -5.92
CA MET A 129 13.70 -5.46 -4.61
C MET A 129 15.23 -5.58 -4.57
N GLN A 130 15.87 -6.15 -5.60
CA GLN A 130 17.32 -6.27 -5.70
C GLN A 130 18.01 -4.90 -5.77
N ASN A 131 17.49 -3.99 -6.57
CA ASN A 131 17.99 -2.61 -6.64
C ASN A 131 17.83 -1.90 -5.29
N THR A 132 16.69 -2.12 -4.64
CA THR A 132 16.40 -1.58 -3.31
C THR A 132 17.38 -2.12 -2.26
N GLU A 133 17.60 -3.42 -2.23
CA GLU A 133 18.55 -4.05 -1.30
C GLU A 133 19.96 -3.48 -1.48
N ARG A 134 20.42 -3.41 -2.72
CA ARG A 134 21.73 -2.85 -3.05
C ARG A 134 21.87 -1.39 -2.55
N LEU A 135 20.89 -0.55 -2.85
CA LEU A 135 20.91 0.85 -2.47
C LEU A 135 20.90 1.05 -0.94
N ILE A 136 20.12 0.26 -0.20
CA ILE A 136 20.06 0.30 1.26
C ILE A 136 21.41 -0.12 1.85
N LYS A 137 22.06 -1.17 1.30
CA LYS A 137 23.39 -1.62 1.72
C LYS A 137 24.48 -0.56 1.44
N GLU A 138 24.41 0.11 0.29
CA GLU A 138 25.29 1.24 -0.04
C GLU A 138 25.17 2.41 0.96
N LYS A 139 24.02 2.55 1.62
CA LYS A 139 23.79 3.52 2.70
C LYS A 139 24.20 3.02 4.10
N GLY A 140 24.82 1.84 4.19
CA GLY A 140 25.38 1.30 5.43
C GLY A 140 24.43 0.44 6.27
N ILE A 141 23.27 0.08 5.74
CA ILE A 141 22.35 -0.87 6.41
C ILE A 141 22.69 -2.28 5.91
N GLU A 142 23.34 -3.07 6.74
CA GLU A 142 23.85 -4.40 6.36
C GLU A 142 22.74 -5.41 6.07
N ILE A 143 21.65 -5.37 6.84
CA ILE A 143 20.51 -6.28 6.71
C ILE A 143 19.25 -5.47 6.44
N PRO A 144 18.93 -5.19 5.17
CA PRO A 144 17.66 -4.57 4.81
C PRO A 144 16.48 -5.44 5.20
N LEU A 145 15.45 -4.81 5.76
CA LEU A 145 14.24 -5.48 6.22
C LEU A 145 13.08 -5.24 5.26
N CYS A 146 12.27 -6.27 5.04
CA CYS A 146 11.01 -6.13 4.33
C CYS A 146 9.89 -5.91 5.35
N PRO A 147 9.18 -4.79 5.32
CA PRO A 147 8.00 -4.59 6.16
C PRO A 147 6.83 -5.46 5.69
N VAL A 148 5.87 -5.69 6.57
CA VAL A 148 4.56 -6.22 6.15
C VAL A 148 3.91 -5.20 5.21
N GLN A 149 3.78 -5.56 3.93
CA GLN A 149 3.37 -4.61 2.89
C GLN A 149 1.85 -4.39 2.84
N HIS A 150 1.07 -5.39 3.26
CA HIS A 150 -0.41 -5.37 3.21
C HIS A 150 -1.01 -4.75 4.48
N TYR A 151 -0.75 -3.44 4.67
CA TYR A 151 -1.05 -2.73 5.90
C TYR A 151 -1.14 -1.22 5.64
N PRO A 152 -2.11 -0.48 6.21
CA PRO A 152 -2.13 0.98 6.14
C PRO A 152 -0.77 1.55 6.57
N TRP A 153 -0.12 2.29 5.68
CA TRP A 153 1.30 2.63 5.81
C TRP A 153 1.49 4.06 6.33
N PRO A 154 1.77 4.26 7.64
CA PRO A 154 2.11 5.58 8.15
C PRO A 154 3.42 6.06 7.54
N VAL A 155 3.41 7.24 6.96
CA VAL A 155 4.58 7.90 6.39
C VAL A 155 4.77 9.28 7.00
N VAL A 156 6.01 9.70 7.15
CA VAL A 156 6.38 11.10 7.35
C VAL A 156 6.92 11.59 6.02
N ARG A 157 6.14 12.43 5.36
CA ARG A 157 6.37 12.86 3.98
C ARG A 157 7.74 13.49 3.76
N SER A 158 8.14 14.37 4.67
CA SER A 158 9.46 15.01 4.66
C SER A 158 10.64 14.05 4.82
N ASN A 159 10.40 12.82 5.28
CA ASN A 159 11.40 11.78 5.44
C ASN A 159 11.47 10.79 4.27
N ILE A 160 10.64 10.97 3.23
CA ILE A 160 10.73 10.14 2.03
C ILE A 160 12.04 10.45 1.30
N PRO A 161 12.87 9.43 1.00
CA PRO A 161 14.21 9.64 0.44
C PRO A 161 14.16 9.96 -1.06
N VAL A 162 13.63 11.14 -1.41
CA VAL A 162 13.45 11.60 -2.80
C VAL A 162 14.74 11.88 -3.57
N HIS A 163 15.87 11.96 -2.87
CA HIS A 163 17.19 12.26 -3.48
C HIS A 163 18.00 11.00 -3.81
N TRP A 164 17.41 9.83 -3.71
CA TRP A 164 18.08 8.61 -4.09
C TRP A 164 18.07 8.48 -5.62
N GLU A 165 19.26 8.27 -6.18
CA GLU A 165 19.53 8.33 -7.61
C GLU A 165 18.61 7.40 -8.43
N ASP A 166 18.02 7.97 -9.48
CA ASP A 166 16.95 7.37 -10.26
C ASP A 166 17.39 6.54 -11.45
N ASP A 167 18.66 6.62 -11.81
CA ASP A 167 19.20 6.07 -13.04
C ASP A 167 19.45 4.55 -13.02
N LYS A 168 19.24 3.90 -11.88
CA LYS A 168 19.59 2.49 -11.67
C LYS A 168 18.40 1.51 -11.63
N GLY A 169 17.24 1.93 -12.08
CA GLY A 169 16.09 1.05 -12.29
C GLY A 169 14.95 1.23 -11.30
N PRO A 170 13.90 0.38 -11.39
CA PRO A 170 12.79 0.45 -10.47
C PRO A 170 13.24 0.09 -9.04
N TYR A 171 12.62 0.75 -8.05
CA TYR A 171 12.81 0.49 -6.63
C TYR A 171 11.49 0.18 -5.95
N ASP A 172 11.53 -0.62 -4.87
CA ASP A 172 10.42 -0.70 -3.92
C ASP A 172 10.54 0.44 -2.89
N TRP A 173 9.82 1.52 -3.14
CA TRP A 173 9.86 2.74 -2.33
C TRP A 173 9.32 2.55 -0.91
N LYS A 174 8.39 1.62 -0.69
CA LYS A 174 7.93 1.26 0.67
C LYS A 174 9.09 0.67 1.48
N ILE A 175 9.85 -0.23 0.89
CA ILE A 175 11.02 -0.85 1.53
C ILE A 175 12.12 0.17 1.75
N LEU A 176 12.38 1.06 0.79
CA LEU A 176 13.38 2.13 0.93
C LEU A 176 13.03 3.06 2.09
N GLU A 177 11.82 3.61 2.08
CA GLU A 177 11.34 4.53 3.11
C GLU A 177 11.33 3.86 4.50
N PHE A 178 10.91 2.60 4.57
CA PHE A 178 10.89 1.84 5.81
C PHE A 178 12.28 1.69 6.44
N ASN A 179 13.26 1.23 5.67
CA ASN A 179 14.62 1.03 6.19
C ASN A 179 15.33 2.35 6.52
N HIS A 180 14.98 3.43 5.82
CA HIS A 180 15.53 4.75 6.12
C HIS A 180 15.01 5.30 7.47
N ASN A 181 13.74 5.09 7.77
CA ASN A 181 13.07 5.73 8.90
C ASN A 181 12.85 4.84 10.12
N ASN A 182 13.11 3.53 10.05
CA ASN A 182 12.85 2.57 11.12
C ASN A 182 14.06 1.68 11.42
N PRO A 183 15.04 2.18 12.18
CA PRO A 183 16.24 1.40 12.49
C PRO A 183 15.96 0.19 13.38
N ASN A 184 14.87 0.19 14.14
CA ASN A 184 14.48 -0.90 15.05
C ASN A 184 12.96 -1.14 14.96
N PRO A 185 12.46 -1.70 13.84
CA PRO A 185 11.04 -1.94 13.68
C PRO A 185 10.56 -3.09 14.58
N PRO A 186 9.29 -3.06 15.05
CA PRO A 186 8.72 -4.18 15.75
C PRO A 186 8.60 -5.40 14.82
N GLU A 187 8.89 -6.58 15.35
CA GLU A 187 8.58 -7.83 14.66
C GLU A 187 7.08 -8.08 14.63
N TYR A 188 6.56 -8.44 13.49
CA TYR A 188 5.16 -8.86 13.33
C TYR A 188 5.12 -10.12 12.45
N PRO A 189 4.90 -11.30 13.05
CA PRO A 189 5.10 -12.57 12.35
C PRO A 189 3.94 -12.96 11.42
N HIS A 190 2.96 -12.07 11.18
CA HIS A 190 1.72 -12.48 10.53
C HIS A 190 1.33 -11.58 9.37
N GLU A 191 1.17 -12.21 8.21
CA GLU A 191 0.57 -11.65 7.02
C GLU A 191 -0.94 -11.41 7.22
N ASN A 192 -1.43 -10.26 6.77
CA ASN A 192 -2.86 -9.90 6.76
C ASN A 192 -3.51 -10.16 5.39
N LYS A 193 -2.73 -10.61 4.42
CA LYS A 193 -3.18 -10.91 3.08
C LYS A 193 -4.06 -12.16 3.08
N VAL A 194 -5.20 -12.07 2.45
CA VAL A 194 -6.17 -13.16 2.31
C VAL A 194 -6.04 -13.75 0.91
N THR A 195 -5.63 -15.01 0.84
CA THR A 195 -5.44 -15.74 -0.42
C THR A 195 -6.50 -16.83 -0.62
N ASP A 196 -7.12 -17.28 0.48
CA ASP A 196 -8.11 -18.34 0.48
C ASP A 196 -9.00 -18.28 1.73
N HIS A 197 -10.04 -19.08 1.77
CA HIS A 197 -11.03 -19.12 2.85
C HIS A 197 -10.43 -19.51 4.22
N GLU A 198 -9.45 -20.40 4.24
CA GLU A 198 -8.78 -20.80 5.49
C GLU A 198 -7.87 -19.70 6.03
N GLN A 199 -7.21 -18.96 5.14
CA GLN A 199 -6.44 -17.78 5.50
C GLN A 199 -7.35 -16.69 6.07
N LEU A 200 -8.50 -16.43 5.44
CA LEU A 200 -9.50 -15.49 5.95
C LEU A 200 -9.92 -15.83 7.39
N LYS A 201 -10.28 -17.09 7.65
CA LYS A 201 -10.62 -17.55 9.00
C LYS A 201 -9.50 -17.32 10.00
N ARG A 202 -8.25 -17.64 9.62
CA ARG A 202 -7.08 -17.46 10.49
C ARG A 202 -6.83 -15.99 10.82
N VAL A 203 -6.92 -15.10 9.84
CA VAL A 203 -6.69 -13.66 10.03
C VAL A 203 -7.79 -13.06 10.89
N ILE A 204 -9.05 -13.43 10.67
CA ILE A 204 -10.19 -13.00 11.52
C ILE A 204 -10.01 -13.49 12.97
N ALA A 205 -9.64 -14.76 13.16
CA ALA A 205 -9.45 -15.35 14.48
C ALA A 205 -8.33 -14.66 15.29
N ARG A 206 -7.30 -14.14 14.63
CA ARG A 206 -6.23 -13.34 15.25
C ARG A 206 -6.70 -11.98 15.75
N GLY A 207 -7.85 -11.50 15.26
CA GLY A 207 -8.40 -10.22 15.69
C GLY A 207 -7.67 -9.00 15.13
N THR A 208 -6.89 -9.15 14.06
CA THR A 208 -6.24 -8.02 13.39
C THR A 208 -7.27 -6.98 12.93
N PRO A 209 -6.98 -5.68 13.05
CA PRO A 209 -7.87 -4.65 12.53
C PRO A 209 -7.75 -4.45 11.01
N TYR A 210 -6.83 -5.13 10.34
CA TYR A 210 -6.53 -4.92 8.92
C TYR A 210 -6.59 -6.22 8.14
N LEU A 211 -7.14 -6.15 6.93
CA LEU A 211 -7.14 -7.21 5.92
C LEU A 211 -6.64 -6.64 4.59
N SER A 212 -6.14 -7.51 3.73
CA SER A 212 -5.82 -7.20 2.33
C SER A 212 -6.20 -8.39 1.45
N SER A 213 -6.59 -8.13 0.22
CA SER A 213 -6.81 -9.17 -0.80
C SER A 213 -5.51 -9.54 -1.51
N ALA A 214 -5.54 -10.60 -2.31
CA ALA A 214 -4.47 -10.95 -3.24
C ALA A 214 -4.88 -10.61 -4.68
N ASP A 215 -3.90 -10.25 -5.50
CA ASP A 215 -4.08 -9.82 -6.91
C ASP A 215 -4.50 -10.97 -7.87
N ASP A 216 -4.78 -12.17 -7.37
CA ASP A 216 -4.96 -13.40 -8.15
C ASP A 216 -6.42 -13.85 -8.30
N GLY A 217 -7.39 -12.97 -8.04
CA GLY A 217 -8.82 -13.31 -8.05
C GLY A 217 -9.33 -13.88 -6.73
N SER A 218 -8.47 -14.10 -5.74
CA SER A 218 -8.85 -14.64 -4.43
C SER A 218 -9.79 -13.73 -3.64
N PHE A 219 -9.95 -12.47 -4.03
CA PHE A 219 -10.88 -11.53 -3.41
C PHE A 219 -12.31 -12.07 -3.34
N VAL A 220 -12.78 -12.70 -4.41
CA VAL A 220 -14.12 -13.34 -4.47
C VAL A 220 -14.09 -14.73 -3.86
N ASP A 221 -13.14 -15.57 -4.30
CA ASP A 221 -13.11 -17.00 -3.98
C ASP A 221 -12.78 -17.29 -2.50
N SER A 222 -12.03 -16.40 -1.84
CA SER A 222 -11.74 -16.53 -0.40
C SER A 222 -12.93 -16.24 0.52
N GLY A 223 -14.01 -15.65 0.00
CA GLY A 223 -15.12 -15.13 0.78
C GLY A 223 -14.88 -13.75 1.39
N LEU A 224 -13.75 -13.10 1.08
CA LEU A 224 -13.42 -11.76 1.59
C LEU A 224 -14.45 -10.72 1.09
N LEU A 225 -14.82 -10.75 -0.18
CA LEU A 225 -15.86 -9.88 -0.72
C LEU A 225 -17.16 -10.00 0.09
N SER A 226 -17.66 -11.23 0.30
CA SER A 226 -18.90 -11.45 1.07
C SER A 226 -18.82 -10.95 2.51
N LEU A 227 -17.63 -11.03 3.13
CA LEU A 227 -17.39 -10.45 4.44
C LEU A 227 -17.48 -8.92 4.40
N LEU A 228 -16.84 -8.28 3.42
CA LEU A 228 -16.83 -6.82 3.29
C LEU A 228 -18.23 -6.27 2.93
N GLU A 229 -19.01 -6.98 2.12
CA GLU A 229 -20.42 -6.65 1.84
C GLU A 229 -21.27 -6.63 3.12
N GLN A 230 -21.07 -7.60 4.01
CA GLN A 230 -21.76 -7.65 5.30
C GLN A 230 -21.31 -6.54 6.25
N MET A 231 -20.02 -6.21 6.26
CA MET A 231 -19.46 -5.19 7.16
C MET A 231 -19.73 -3.77 6.67
N PHE A 232 -19.76 -3.57 5.37
CA PHE A 232 -19.84 -2.26 4.71
C PHE A 232 -20.95 -2.22 3.64
N PRO A 233 -22.22 -2.49 3.99
CA PRO A 233 -23.33 -2.56 3.02
C PRO A 233 -23.63 -1.20 2.40
N GLU A 234 -23.34 -0.11 3.11
CA GLU A 234 -23.63 1.24 2.68
C GLU A 234 -22.44 1.88 1.98
N LYS A 235 -22.72 2.68 0.94
CA LYS A 235 -21.71 3.51 0.30
C LYS A 235 -21.09 4.49 1.30
N SER A 236 -19.84 4.80 1.09
CA SER A 236 -19.13 5.87 1.81
C SER A 236 -19.45 7.25 1.20
N GLU A 237 -19.12 8.32 1.91
CA GLU A 237 -19.22 9.67 1.37
C GLU A 237 -18.32 9.92 0.15
N TYR A 238 -17.34 9.06 -0.09
CA TYR A 238 -16.41 9.10 -1.22
C TYR A 238 -16.99 8.53 -2.51
N GLU A 239 -18.16 7.88 -2.44
CA GLU A 239 -18.84 7.28 -3.59
C GLU A 239 -20.03 8.16 -4.00
N ARG A 240 -20.28 8.26 -5.31
CA ARG A 240 -21.51 8.92 -5.83
C ARG A 240 -22.74 8.04 -5.54
N ASP A 241 -23.88 8.70 -5.43
CA ASP A 241 -25.20 8.06 -5.33
C ASP A 241 -25.57 7.25 -6.57
#